data_395c94ace3798a2449724b784277bb1f
#
_entry.id   395c94ace3798a2449724b784277bb1f
#
_cell.length_a   1.000
_cell.length_b   1.000
_cell.length_c   1.000
_cell.angle_alpha   90.00
_cell.angle_beta   90.00
_cell.angle_gamma   90.00
#
_symmetry.space_group_name_H-M   'P 1'
#
loop_
_entity.id
_entity.type
_entity.pdbx_description
1 polymer ?
#
loop_
_entity_poly.entity_id
_entity_poly.type
_entity_poly.pdbx_seq_one_letter_code
_entity_poly.pdbx_strand_id
1 'polypeptide(L)'
;MDFRSNRSFLKRIQCYKEIKETKSLYKYIDKFILLASPMIEKIPEAVNKHIIIEGISVHKEYINSLKSEANPSILYTGTLEEFSGVGYLIEAFKKVTNKNVSLIICGTGSLAKQVEDATKIDKRIIYKGLVTREEALLLQNQATILINPRRPDGEITRFSFPSKTMEYLSSGTPMIGYKLEGIPSEYYDYYYTIDDLSEDSLINTIEYVLSLPKSELETKACSAFKFIMTNKTAHVQVKKIIDFLNL
;
A
#
# COMPACT_ATOMS: atom_id res chain seq x y z
N MET A 1 14.82 11.28 2.66
CA MET A 1 16.11 11.37 1.89
C MET A 1 15.77 11.72 0.44
N ASP A 2 16.29 12.82 -0.05
CA ASP A 2 16.04 13.25 -1.44
C ASP A 2 16.79 12.30 -2.39
N PHE A 3 16.08 11.50 -3.18
CA PHE A 3 16.64 10.61 -4.19
C PHE A 3 17.57 11.34 -5.20
N ARG A 4 17.61 12.68 -5.15
CA ARG A 4 18.46 13.52 -5.98
C ARG A 4 19.90 13.68 -5.45
N SER A 5 20.15 13.39 -4.18
CA SER A 5 21.42 13.71 -3.52
C SER A 5 22.62 12.85 -3.98
N ASN A 6 22.36 11.65 -4.51
CA ASN A 6 23.43 10.69 -4.90
C ASN A 6 23.66 10.58 -6.42
N ARG A 7 23.03 11.42 -7.26
CA ARG A 7 23.28 11.41 -8.70
C ARG A 7 24.46 12.33 -9.06
N SER A 8 25.34 11.87 -9.96
CA SER A 8 26.41 12.71 -10.49
C SER A 8 25.80 14.02 -11.06
N PHE A 9 26.53 15.11 -10.99
CA PHE A 9 26.10 16.45 -11.47
C PHE A 9 25.53 16.41 -12.89
N LEU A 10 26.17 15.65 -13.80
CA LEU A 10 25.71 15.46 -15.18
C LEU A 10 24.32 14.78 -15.24
N LYS A 11 24.07 13.76 -14.42
CA LYS A 11 22.76 13.10 -14.36
C LYS A 11 21.67 14.03 -13.82
N ARG A 12 22.02 14.95 -12.93
CA ARG A 12 21.06 15.95 -12.43
C ARG A 12 20.67 16.95 -13.52
N ILE A 13 21.64 17.42 -14.33
CA ILE A 13 21.37 18.32 -15.46
C ILE A 13 20.50 17.61 -16.51
N GLN A 14 20.83 16.37 -16.85
CA GLN A 14 20.04 15.60 -17.80
C GLN A 14 18.60 15.40 -17.30
N CYS A 15 18.41 14.98 -16.07
CA CYS A 15 17.09 14.83 -15.46
C CYS A 15 16.29 16.16 -15.47
N TYR A 16 16.94 17.29 -15.20
CA TYR A 16 16.30 18.61 -15.24
C TYR A 16 15.85 18.97 -16.65
N LYS A 17 16.67 18.71 -17.68
CA LYS A 17 16.29 18.93 -19.10
C LYS A 17 15.09 18.06 -19.48
N GLU A 18 15.12 16.76 -19.18
CA GLU A 18 14.04 15.82 -19.46
C GLU A 18 12.72 16.26 -18.79
N ILE A 19 12.76 16.70 -17.53
CA ILE A 19 11.59 17.22 -16.82
C ILE A 19 11.05 18.49 -17.53
N LYS A 20 11.94 19.42 -17.92
CA LYS A 20 11.55 20.66 -18.59
C LYS A 20 10.92 20.38 -19.95
N GLU A 21 11.52 19.48 -20.73
CA GLU A 21 11.00 19.06 -22.03
C GLU A 21 9.62 18.39 -21.87
N THR A 22 9.51 17.43 -20.95
CA THR A 22 8.22 16.76 -20.66
C THR A 22 7.15 17.77 -20.27
N LYS A 23 7.45 18.71 -19.36
CA LYS A 23 6.50 19.75 -18.97
C LYS A 23 6.08 20.64 -20.14
N SER A 24 6.98 20.92 -21.09
CA SER A 24 6.66 21.72 -22.26
C SER A 24 5.66 21.06 -23.20
N LEU A 25 5.50 19.73 -23.11
CA LEU A 25 4.55 18.95 -23.90
C LEU A 25 3.13 18.94 -23.29
N TYR A 26 2.98 19.20 -21.98
CA TYR A 26 1.68 19.13 -21.30
C TYR A 26 0.62 20.03 -21.92
N LYS A 27 1.00 21.18 -22.48
CA LYS A 27 0.10 22.11 -23.18
C LYS A 27 -0.55 21.53 -24.45
N TYR A 28 0.03 20.47 -25.03
CA TYR A 28 -0.47 19.79 -26.23
C TYR A 28 -1.31 18.56 -25.91
N ILE A 29 -1.51 18.24 -24.61
CA ILE A 29 -2.31 17.11 -24.17
C ILE A 29 -3.74 17.56 -23.92
N ASP A 30 -4.69 16.92 -24.58
CA ASP A 30 -6.11 17.25 -24.46
C ASP A 30 -6.72 16.73 -23.17
N LYS A 31 -6.32 15.51 -22.73
CA LYS A 31 -6.86 14.84 -21.53
C LYS A 31 -5.79 14.06 -20.79
N PHE A 32 -5.86 14.07 -19.47
CA PHE A 32 -4.91 13.38 -18.59
C PHE A 32 -5.60 12.26 -17.81
N ILE A 33 -4.91 11.14 -17.65
CA ILE A 33 -5.25 10.08 -16.70
C ILE A 33 -4.18 10.11 -15.61
N LEU A 34 -4.57 10.40 -14.38
CA LEU A 34 -3.67 10.52 -13.25
C LEU A 34 -3.89 9.37 -12.26
N LEU A 35 -2.84 8.95 -11.56
CA LEU A 35 -2.92 7.85 -10.58
C LEU A 35 -3.38 8.34 -9.19
N ALA A 36 -3.19 9.62 -8.88
CA ALA A 36 -3.52 10.20 -7.59
C ALA A 36 -3.90 11.67 -7.75
N SER A 37 -4.91 12.12 -7.00
CA SER A 37 -5.40 13.50 -7.07
C SER A 37 -4.33 14.57 -6.82
N PRO A 38 -3.39 14.41 -5.86
CA PRO A 38 -2.34 15.41 -5.64
C PRO A 38 -1.41 15.64 -6.84
N MET A 39 -1.37 14.71 -7.83
CA MET A 39 -0.56 14.89 -9.04
C MET A 39 -0.92 16.16 -9.82
N ILE A 40 -2.15 16.66 -9.70
CA ILE A 40 -2.61 17.92 -10.32
C ILE A 40 -1.72 19.11 -9.93
N GLU A 41 -1.21 19.14 -8.70
CA GLU A 41 -0.31 20.19 -8.22
C GLU A 41 1.02 20.24 -9.01
N LYS A 42 1.42 19.11 -9.58
CA LYS A 42 2.64 19.00 -10.39
C LYS A 42 2.38 19.18 -11.88
N ILE A 43 1.09 19.10 -12.29
CA ILE A 43 0.65 19.17 -13.68
C ILE A 43 -0.55 20.14 -13.76
N PRO A 44 -0.34 21.46 -13.63
CA PRO A 44 -1.43 22.46 -13.66
C PRO A 44 -2.26 22.40 -14.96
N GLU A 45 -1.65 21.95 -16.05
CA GLU A 45 -2.32 21.79 -17.36
C GLU A 45 -3.40 20.70 -17.33
N ALA A 46 -3.39 19.81 -16.32
CA ALA A 46 -4.41 18.78 -16.15
C ALA A 46 -5.70 19.30 -15.49
N VAL A 47 -5.71 20.51 -14.94
CA VAL A 47 -6.91 21.10 -14.31
C VAL A 47 -8.06 21.12 -15.31
N ASN A 48 -9.24 20.65 -14.90
CA ASN A 48 -10.47 20.52 -15.69
C ASN A 48 -10.41 19.56 -16.90
N LYS A 49 -9.29 18.84 -17.12
CA LYS A 49 -9.17 17.88 -18.22
C LYS A 49 -8.45 16.60 -17.78
N HIS A 50 -8.78 16.11 -16.58
CA HIS A 50 -8.21 14.87 -16.06
C HIS A 50 -9.26 13.97 -15.43
N ILE A 51 -8.89 12.69 -15.32
CA ILE A 51 -9.58 11.68 -14.54
C ILE A 51 -8.58 10.96 -13.66
N ILE A 52 -9.02 10.51 -12.49
CA ILE A 52 -8.19 9.69 -11.61
C ILE A 52 -8.51 8.22 -11.86
N ILE A 53 -7.48 7.45 -12.24
CA ILE A 53 -7.51 6.00 -12.35
C ILE A 53 -6.32 5.49 -11.54
N GLU A 54 -6.54 5.26 -10.28
CA GLU A 54 -5.50 4.91 -9.30
C GLU A 54 -4.90 3.52 -9.52
N GLY A 55 -5.60 2.67 -10.26
CA GLY A 55 -5.15 1.33 -10.60
C GLY A 55 -6.29 0.46 -11.12
N ILE A 56 -5.94 -0.76 -11.50
CA ILE A 56 -6.86 -1.76 -12.02
C ILE A 56 -6.65 -3.04 -11.24
N SER A 57 -7.73 -3.55 -10.63
CA SER A 57 -7.69 -4.86 -9.98
C SER A 57 -7.94 -5.96 -11.01
N VAL A 58 -7.13 -7.00 -10.93
CA VAL A 58 -7.40 -8.24 -11.66
C VAL A 58 -8.55 -8.97 -10.96
N HIS A 59 -9.52 -9.44 -11.72
CA HIS A 59 -10.63 -10.23 -11.17
C HIS A 59 -10.08 -11.43 -10.39
N LYS A 60 -10.57 -11.61 -9.16
CA LYS A 60 -10.21 -12.73 -8.28
C LYS A 60 -11.49 -13.32 -7.71
N GLU A 61 -11.46 -14.60 -7.44
CA GLU A 61 -12.48 -15.24 -6.62
C GLU A 61 -12.20 -14.91 -5.15
N TYR A 62 -13.27 -14.67 -4.39
CA TYR A 62 -13.16 -14.50 -2.95
C TYR A 62 -12.82 -15.84 -2.29
N ILE A 63 -11.63 -15.94 -1.72
CA ILE A 63 -11.20 -17.14 -1.01
C ILE A 63 -11.36 -16.86 0.50
N ASN A 64 -12.37 -17.45 1.10
CA ASN A 64 -12.50 -17.49 2.55
C ASN A 64 -11.61 -18.62 3.10
N SER A 65 -10.31 -18.34 3.27
CA SER A 65 -9.39 -19.30 3.84
C SER A 65 -9.62 -19.43 5.35
N LEU A 66 -9.59 -20.67 5.84
CA LEU A 66 -9.59 -20.93 7.29
C LEU A 66 -8.29 -20.35 7.89
N LYS A 67 -8.43 -19.24 8.60
CA LYS A 67 -7.31 -18.57 9.29
C LYS A 67 -7.20 -19.17 10.69
N SER A 68 -5.97 -19.42 11.15
CA SER A 68 -5.74 -19.91 12.50
C SER A 68 -6.05 -18.82 13.53
N GLU A 69 -6.98 -19.08 14.44
CA GLU A 69 -7.25 -18.19 15.58
C GLU A 69 -6.22 -18.35 16.69
N ALA A 70 -5.64 -19.55 16.81
CA ALA A 70 -4.67 -19.86 17.87
C ALA A 70 -3.33 -19.13 17.68
N ASN A 71 -2.95 -18.86 16.41
CA ASN A 71 -1.68 -18.21 16.08
C ASN A 71 -1.93 -17.13 15.01
N PRO A 72 -2.45 -15.95 15.40
CA PRO A 72 -2.70 -14.87 14.45
C PRO A 72 -1.40 -14.39 13.81
N SER A 73 -1.49 -13.98 12.54
CA SER A 73 -0.34 -13.47 11.81
C SER A 73 -0.64 -12.12 11.15
N ILE A 74 0.33 -11.23 11.23
CA ILE A 74 0.36 -9.97 10.49
C ILE A 74 1.33 -10.15 9.35
N LEU A 75 0.94 -9.83 8.12
CA LEU A 75 1.78 -10.01 6.95
C LEU A 75 2.05 -8.67 6.24
N TYR A 76 3.32 -8.46 5.93
CA TYR A 76 3.78 -7.47 4.96
C TYR A 76 4.42 -8.17 3.77
N THR A 77 4.03 -7.80 2.54
CA THR A 77 4.70 -8.24 1.31
C THR A 77 5.12 -7.03 0.48
N GLY A 78 6.39 -6.90 0.11
CA GLY A 78 6.84 -5.81 -0.77
C GLY A 78 8.28 -5.38 -0.63
N THR A 79 8.60 -4.23 -1.25
CA THR A 79 9.94 -3.67 -1.18
C THR A 79 10.29 -3.25 0.25
N LEU A 80 11.52 -3.53 0.67
CA LEU A 80 12.04 -3.21 2.00
C LEU A 80 12.91 -1.95 1.91
N GLU A 81 12.28 -0.82 1.57
CA GLU A 81 12.92 0.50 1.50
C GLU A 81 12.40 1.41 2.62
N GLU A 82 13.12 2.47 2.95
CA GLU A 82 12.72 3.39 4.03
C GLU A 82 11.29 3.91 3.87
N PHE A 83 10.91 4.30 2.63
CA PHE A 83 9.56 4.79 2.34
C PHE A 83 8.46 3.74 2.51
N SER A 84 8.82 2.45 2.63
CA SER A 84 7.86 1.37 2.86
C SER A 84 7.27 1.37 4.28
N GLY A 85 7.95 2.00 5.23
CA GLY A 85 7.55 2.05 6.64
C GLY A 85 7.86 0.78 7.45
N VAL A 86 8.53 -0.22 6.84
CA VAL A 86 8.80 -1.52 7.50
C VAL A 86 9.71 -1.35 8.72
N GLY A 87 10.66 -0.41 8.70
CA GLY A 87 11.48 -0.13 9.87
C GLY A 87 10.65 0.28 11.10
N TYR A 88 9.69 1.18 10.92
CA TYR A 88 8.76 1.60 11.99
C TYR A 88 7.85 0.45 12.44
N LEU A 89 7.37 -0.37 11.49
CA LEU A 89 6.57 -1.54 11.81
C LEU A 89 7.32 -2.52 12.71
N ILE A 90 8.58 -2.80 12.43
CA ILE A 90 9.42 -3.69 13.23
C ILE A 90 9.57 -3.16 14.67
N GLU A 91 9.87 -1.88 14.83
CA GLU A 91 10.05 -1.30 16.17
C GLU A 91 8.73 -1.32 16.96
N ALA A 92 7.62 -0.94 16.35
CA ALA A 92 6.30 -1.01 16.97
C ALA A 92 5.92 -2.46 17.33
N PHE A 93 6.15 -3.42 16.42
CA PHE A 93 5.78 -4.83 16.66
C PHE A 93 6.51 -5.46 17.84
N LYS A 94 7.76 -5.12 18.08
CA LYS A 94 8.50 -5.58 19.27
C LYS A 94 7.79 -5.22 20.58
N LYS A 95 7.02 -4.14 20.59
CA LYS A 95 6.28 -3.63 21.75
C LYS A 95 4.85 -4.18 21.85
N VAL A 96 4.34 -4.84 20.82
CA VAL A 96 3.03 -5.51 20.83
C VAL A 96 3.01 -6.55 21.95
N THR A 97 1.99 -6.47 22.81
CA THR A 97 1.89 -7.27 24.04
C THR A 97 1.48 -8.72 23.79
N ASN A 98 0.66 -8.96 22.74
CA ASN A 98 0.25 -10.32 22.37
C ASN A 98 1.47 -11.15 21.93
N LYS A 99 1.82 -12.16 22.73
CA LYS A 99 2.99 -13.02 22.46
C LYS A 99 2.73 -14.15 21.46
N ASN A 100 1.48 -14.40 21.14
CA ASN A 100 1.09 -15.47 20.20
C ASN A 100 0.97 -14.98 18.75
N VAL A 101 1.07 -13.66 18.51
CA VAL A 101 1.02 -13.11 17.15
C VAL A 101 2.39 -13.16 16.49
N SER A 102 2.44 -13.47 15.20
CA SER A 102 3.64 -13.38 14.38
C SER A 102 3.56 -12.23 13.38
N LEU A 103 4.72 -11.61 13.10
CA LEU A 103 4.89 -10.66 11.99
C LEU A 103 5.69 -11.34 10.89
N ILE A 104 5.05 -11.60 9.76
CA ILE A 104 5.66 -12.20 8.57
C ILE A 104 6.02 -11.08 7.60
N ILE A 105 7.28 -11.01 7.19
CA ILE A 105 7.79 -10.02 6.24
C ILE A 105 8.34 -10.74 5.02
N CYS A 106 7.82 -10.38 3.83
CA CYS A 106 8.30 -10.88 2.54
C CYS A 106 8.75 -9.70 1.67
N GLY A 107 9.90 -9.89 1.01
CA GLY A 107 10.45 -8.89 0.09
C GLY A 107 11.95 -8.71 0.20
N THR A 108 12.46 -7.73 -0.53
CA THR A 108 13.88 -7.36 -0.51
C THR A 108 14.05 -5.85 -0.67
N GLY A 109 15.20 -5.32 -0.30
CA GLY A 109 15.54 -3.90 -0.37
C GLY A 109 16.63 -3.52 0.62
N SER A 110 16.86 -2.22 0.76
CA SER A 110 17.91 -1.67 1.62
C SER A 110 17.75 -2.05 3.11
N LEU A 111 16.52 -2.29 3.56
CA LEU A 111 16.21 -2.68 4.94
C LEU A 111 16.24 -4.20 5.19
N ALA A 112 16.57 -5.04 4.20
CA ALA A 112 16.57 -6.50 4.35
C ALA A 112 17.45 -6.96 5.54
N LYS A 113 18.63 -6.35 5.70
CA LYS A 113 19.53 -6.62 6.82
C LYS A 113 18.92 -6.27 8.18
N GLN A 114 18.22 -5.15 8.28
CA GLN A 114 17.51 -4.74 9.50
C GLN A 114 16.41 -5.75 9.86
N VAL A 115 15.67 -6.24 8.86
CA VAL A 115 14.64 -7.28 9.06
C VAL A 115 15.26 -8.57 9.58
N GLU A 116 16.36 -9.05 8.97
CA GLU A 116 17.10 -10.24 9.44
C GLU A 116 17.57 -10.07 10.88
N ASP A 117 18.12 -8.94 11.26
CA ASP A 117 18.60 -8.70 12.61
C ASP A 117 17.44 -8.64 13.62
N ALA A 118 16.27 -8.12 13.21
CA ALA A 118 15.06 -8.13 14.03
C ALA A 118 14.58 -9.55 14.35
N THR A 119 14.70 -10.53 13.44
CA THR A 119 14.32 -11.94 13.70
C THR A 119 15.17 -12.61 14.78
N LYS A 120 16.37 -12.11 15.00
CA LYS A 120 17.26 -12.62 16.08
C LYS A 120 16.84 -12.12 17.46
N ILE A 121 16.29 -10.88 17.49
CA ILE A 121 15.87 -10.19 18.71
C ILE A 121 14.46 -10.64 19.14
N ASP A 122 13.52 -10.67 18.21
CA ASP A 122 12.13 -11.09 18.48
C ASP A 122 11.75 -12.28 17.57
N LYS A 123 11.58 -13.45 18.17
CA LYS A 123 11.26 -14.69 17.44
C LYS A 123 9.87 -14.73 16.84
N ARG A 124 9.00 -13.77 17.15
CA ARG A 124 7.70 -13.59 16.51
C ARG A 124 7.84 -12.97 15.11
N ILE A 125 8.99 -12.33 14.79
CA ILE A 125 9.26 -11.76 13.48
C ILE A 125 9.86 -12.85 12.59
N ILE A 126 9.21 -13.11 11.46
CA ILE A 126 9.57 -14.13 10.47
C ILE A 126 9.90 -13.44 9.17
N TYR A 127 11.13 -13.55 8.71
CA TYR A 127 11.54 -13.03 7.40
C TYR A 127 11.65 -14.16 6.38
N LYS A 128 10.86 -14.06 5.29
CA LYS A 128 10.84 -15.05 4.21
C LYS A 128 11.70 -14.67 3.00
N GLY A 129 12.31 -13.47 3.02
CA GLY A 129 13.04 -12.98 1.86
C GLY A 129 12.12 -12.67 0.66
N LEU A 130 12.69 -12.74 -0.54
CA LEU A 130 11.92 -12.58 -1.78
C LEU A 130 11.14 -13.88 -2.05
N VAL A 131 9.82 -13.74 -2.18
CA VAL A 131 8.90 -14.83 -2.52
C VAL A 131 8.33 -14.61 -3.92
N THR A 132 7.82 -15.67 -4.55
CA THR A 132 7.10 -15.53 -5.82
C THR A 132 5.78 -14.79 -5.62
N ARG A 133 5.21 -14.29 -6.73
CA ARG A 133 3.92 -13.61 -6.66
C ARG A 133 2.81 -14.53 -6.16
N GLU A 134 2.82 -15.78 -6.62
CA GLU A 134 1.86 -16.81 -6.23
C GLU A 134 1.95 -17.10 -4.73
N GLU A 135 3.16 -17.24 -4.22
CA GLU A 135 3.40 -17.45 -2.78
C GLU A 135 2.96 -16.23 -1.95
N ALA A 136 3.26 -15.00 -2.42
CA ALA A 136 2.82 -13.80 -1.77
C ALA A 136 1.28 -13.71 -1.67
N LEU A 137 0.56 -14.04 -2.75
CA LEU A 137 -0.90 -14.05 -2.77
C LEU A 137 -1.48 -15.14 -1.84
N LEU A 138 -0.85 -16.32 -1.80
CA LEU A 138 -1.25 -17.38 -0.88
C LEU A 138 -1.07 -16.94 0.58
N LEU A 139 0.07 -16.38 0.92
CA LEU A 139 0.35 -15.84 2.26
C LEU A 139 -0.63 -14.72 2.64
N GLN A 140 -0.99 -13.83 1.70
CA GLN A 140 -1.99 -12.79 1.93
C GLN A 140 -3.35 -13.37 2.30
N ASN A 141 -3.79 -14.42 1.62
CA ASN A 141 -5.05 -15.11 1.93
C ASN A 141 -5.02 -15.84 3.28
N GLN A 142 -3.87 -16.35 3.69
CA GLN A 142 -3.70 -17.12 4.93
C GLN A 142 -3.47 -16.22 6.17
N ALA A 143 -2.98 -15.00 5.98
CA ALA A 143 -2.71 -14.09 7.08
C ALA A 143 -3.99 -13.67 7.81
N THR A 144 -3.88 -13.40 9.11
CA THR A 144 -5.00 -12.85 9.88
C THR A 144 -5.24 -11.39 9.51
N ILE A 145 -4.16 -10.62 9.35
CA ILE A 145 -4.18 -9.18 9.03
C ILE A 145 -3.06 -8.89 8.03
N LEU A 146 -3.34 -8.04 7.05
CA LEU A 146 -2.32 -7.44 6.19
C LEU A 146 -1.98 -6.05 6.70
N ILE A 147 -0.73 -5.63 6.57
CA ILE A 147 -0.32 -4.29 6.99
C ILE A 147 0.43 -3.56 5.89
N ASN A 148 -0.01 -2.33 5.60
CA ASN A 148 0.73 -1.39 4.75
C ASN A 148 1.22 -0.21 5.61
N PRO A 149 2.44 -0.30 6.17
CA PRO A 149 2.95 0.69 7.12
C PRO A 149 3.52 1.94 6.44
N ARG A 150 3.27 2.13 5.14
CA ARG A 150 3.75 3.28 4.38
C ARG A 150 3.18 4.57 4.96
N ARG A 151 4.09 5.46 5.38
CA ARG A 151 3.77 6.70 6.10
C ARG A 151 3.38 7.83 5.15
N PRO A 152 2.50 8.77 5.56
CA PRO A 152 2.07 9.91 4.76
C PRO A 152 3.10 11.04 4.65
N ASP A 153 4.17 11.04 5.45
CA ASP A 153 5.17 12.11 5.54
C ASP A 153 6.20 12.15 4.39
N GLY A 154 6.09 11.24 3.42
CA GLY A 154 6.97 11.18 2.27
C GLY A 154 6.40 11.87 1.02
N GLU A 155 7.18 12.70 0.33
CA GLU A 155 6.75 13.35 -0.92
C GLU A 155 6.29 12.33 -1.98
N ILE A 156 7.02 11.22 -2.14
CA ILE A 156 6.64 10.15 -3.08
C ILE A 156 5.28 9.54 -2.71
N THR A 157 5.01 9.41 -1.42
CA THR A 157 3.77 8.85 -0.91
C THR A 157 2.58 9.73 -1.27
N ARG A 158 2.75 11.04 -1.20
CA ARG A 158 1.71 12.00 -1.53
C ARG A 158 1.24 11.93 -2.99
N PHE A 159 2.18 11.75 -3.92
CA PHE A 159 1.89 11.77 -5.37
C PHE A 159 1.76 10.38 -6.01
N SER A 160 1.54 9.34 -5.21
CA SER A 160 1.39 7.97 -5.73
C SER A 160 0.31 7.20 -5.01
N PHE A 161 -0.43 6.39 -5.77
CA PHE A 161 -1.29 5.37 -5.18
C PHE A 161 -0.46 4.11 -4.89
N PRO A 162 -0.45 3.60 -3.65
CA PRO A 162 0.26 2.36 -3.33
C PRO A 162 -0.51 1.16 -3.88
N SER A 163 0.00 0.51 -4.90
CA SER A 163 -0.63 -0.67 -5.53
C SER A 163 -0.97 -1.79 -4.53
N LYS A 164 -0.20 -1.90 -3.45
CA LYS A 164 -0.48 -2.83 -2.35
C LYS A 164 -1.84 -2.61 -1.69
N THR A 165 -2.29 -1.37 -1.58
CA THR A 165 -3.61 -1.09 -1.01
C THR A 165 -4.70 -1.82 -1.80
N MET A 166 -4.67 -1.71 -3.13
CA MET A 166 -5.63 -2.42 -3.98
C MET A 166 -5.46 -3.93 -3.92
N GLU A 167 -4.21 -4.42 -3.95
CA GLU A 167 -3.90 -5.85 -3.86
C GLU A 167 -4.40 -6.44 -2.54
N TYR A 168 -4.15 -5.78 -1.42
CA TYR A 168 -4.56 -6.23 -0.09
C TYR A 168 -6.08 -6.21 0.08
N LEU A 169 -6.75 -5.13 -0.31
CA LEU A 169 -8.21 -5.04 -0.25
C LEU A 169 -8.91 -6.07 -1.17
N SER A 170 -8.23 -6.54 -2.22
CA SER A 170 -8.73 -7.59 -3.10
C SER A 170 -8.36 -9.01 -2.66
N SER A 171 -7.68 -9.19 -1.53
CA SER A 171 -7.27 -10.52 -1.04
C SER A 171 -8.33 -11.23 -0.21
N GLY A 172 -9.34 -10.52 0.32
CA GLY A 172 -10.26 -11.08 1.30
C GLY A 172 -9.67 -11.17 2.71
N THR A 173 -8.59 -10.43 2.98
CA THR A 173 -7.95 -10.33 4.29
C THR A 173 -7.99 -8.89 4.77
N PRO A 174 -8.37 -8.61 6.03
CA PRO A 174 -8.44 -7.24 6.54
C PRO A 174 -7.06 -6.58 6.53
N MET A 175 -7.02 -5.28 6.29
CA MET A 175 -5.79 -4.50 6.19
C MET A 175 -5.73 -3.41 7.24
N ILE A 176 -4.52 -3.14 7.74
CA ILE A 176 -4.15 -1.94 8.51
C ILE A 176 -3.28 -1.04 7.63
N GLY A 177 -3.47 0.28 7.69
CA GLY A 177 -2.62 1.24 6.99
C GLY A 177 -2.92 2.69 7.34
N TYR A 178 -2.06 3.60 6.92
CA TYR A 178 -2.27 5.04 7.09
C TYR A 178 -3.24 5.60 6.02
N LYS A 179 -3.90 6.71 6.34
CA LYS A 179 -4.57 7.55 5.35
C LYS A 179 -3.50 8.31 4.56
N LEU A 180 -3.38 8.02 3.27
CA LEU A 180 -2.39 8.66 2.39
C LEU A 180 -3.11 9.55 1.38
N GLU A 181 -2.62 10.77 1.15
CA GLU A 181 -3.24 11.70 0.19
C GLU A 181 -3.36 11.12 -1.24
N GLY A 182 -2.46 10.19 -1.60
CA GLY A 182 -2.52 9.46 -2.86
C GLY A 182 -3.61 8.39 -2.95
N ILE A 183 -4.31 8.10 -1.85
CA ILE A 183 -5.42 7.14 -1.81
C ILE A 183 -6.74 7.92 -1.76
N PRO A 184 -7.68 7.72 -2.71
CA PRO A 184 -9.01 8.31 -2.63
C PRO A 184 -9.71 8.00 -1.30
N SER A 185 -10.41 8.98 -0.73
CA SER A 185 -11.02 8.85 0.60
C SER A 185 -12.04 7.71 0.70
N GLU A 186 -12.67 7.33 -0.42
CA GLU A 186 -13.59 6.20 -0.50
C GLU A 186 -13.00 4.85 -0.08
N TYR A 187 -11.65 4.72 -0.08
CA TYR A 187 -10.97 3.51 0.36
C TYR A 187 -10.88 3.37 1.88
N TYR A 188 -10.93 4.49 2.62
CA TYR A 188 -10.65 4.49 4.07
C TYR A 188 -11.69 3.73 4.88
N ASP A 189 -12.89 3.55 4.37
CA ASP A 189 -13.94 2.76 5.03
C ASP A 189 -13.67 1.24 4.95
N TYR A 190 -12.73 0.80 4.10
CA TYR A 190 -12.49 -0.60 3.80
C TYR A 190 -11.25 -1.19 4.47
N TYR A 191 -10.53 -0.41 5.28
CA TYR A 191 -9.42 -0.90 6.09
C TYR A 191 -9.35 -0.18 7.44
N TYR A 192 -8.54 -0.70 8.34
CA TYR A 192 -8.32 -0.09 9.64
C TYR A 192 -7.23 0.97 9.51
N THR A 193 -7.56 2.22 9.85
CA THR A 193 -6.65 3.35 9.69
C THR A 193 -5.84 3.59 10.96
N ILE A 194 -4.55 3.89 10.78
CA ILE A 194 -3.67 4.36 11.84
C ILE A 194 -3.88 5.87 11.97
N ASP A 195 -4.16 6.37 13.17
CA ASP A 195 -4.63 7.75 13.39
C ASP A 195 -3.55 8.80 13.16
N ASP A 196 -2.33 8.55 13.68
CA ASP A 196 -1.21 9.47 13.57
C ASP A 196 0.13 8.74 13.35
N LEU A 197 1.23 9.51 13.28
CA LEU A 197 2.56 8.98 13.00
C LEU A 197 3.33 8.51 14.24
N SER A 198 2.71 8.52 15.42
CA SER A 198 3.34 8.01 16.63
C SER A 198 3.48 6.49 16.59
N GLU A 199 4.49 5.98 17.25
CA GLU A 199 4.68 4.54 17.39
C GLU A 199 3.50 3.92 18.17
N ASP A 200 3.01 4.62 19.18
CA ASP A 200 1.89 4.17 20.02
C ASP A 200 0.60 4.03 19.20
N SER A 201 0.32 4.94 18.26
CA SER A 201 -0.84 4.83 17.37
C SER A 201 -0.77 3.55 16.51
N LEU A 202 0.40 3.21 15.99
CA LEU A 202 0.61 1.98 15.23
C LEU A 202 0.42 0.74 16.12
N ILE A 203 1.00 0.73 17.34
CA ILE A 203 0.86 -0.37 18.30
C ILE A 203 -0.61 -0.55 18.69
N ASN A 204 -1.27 0.53 19.10
CA ASN A 204 -2.67 0.51 19.54
C ASN A 204 -3.59 0.03 18.42
N THR A 205 -3.37 0.45 17.17
CA THR A 205 -4.15 -0.03 16.03
C THR A 205 -3.95 -1.52 15.80
N ILE A 206 -2.72 -2.02 15.87
CA ILE A 206 -2.43 -3.45 15.74
C ILE A 206 -3.15 -4.23 16.84
N GLU A 207 -3.01 -3.83 18.09
CA GLU A 207 -3.62 -4.52 19.24
C GLU A 207 -5.15 -4.47 19.19
N TYR A 208 -5.72 -3.32 18.84
CA TYR A 208 -7.16 -3.18 18.64
C TYR A 208 -7.68 -4.17 17.59
N VAL A 209 -7.08 -4.18 16.39
CA VAL A 209 -7.54 -5.05 15.31
C VAL A 209 -7.36 -6.54 15.66
N LEU A 210 -6.29 -6.90 16.36
CA LEU A 210 -6.09 -8.26 16.86
C LEU A 210 -7.09 -8.68 17.94
N SER A 211 -7.71 -7.73 18.66
CA SER A 211 -8.71 -7.99 19.68
C SER A 211 -10.13 -8.16 19.12
N LEU A 212 -10.36 -7.79 17.86
CA LEU A 212 -11.69 -7.84 17.25
C LEU A 212 -12.15 -9.28 17.03
N PRO A 213 -13.46 -9.54 17.14
CA PRO A 213 -14.04 -10.81 16.76
C PRO A 213 -13.76 -11.14 15.30
N LYS A 214 -13.51 -12.41 15.00
CA LYS A 214 -13.27 -12.90 13.63
C LYS A 214 -14.37 -12.47 12.64
N SER A 215 -15.63 -12.50 13.07
CA SER A 215 -16.77 -12.08 12.25
C SER A 215 -16.67 -10.62 11.82
N GLU A 216 -16.12 -9.74 12.65
CA GLU A 216 -15.90 -8.33 12.32
C GLU A 216 -14.78 -8.16 11.30
N LEU A 217 -13.67 -8.88 11.50
CA LEU A 217 -12.55 -8.92 10.55
C LEU A 217 -13.00 -9.42 9.16
N GLU A 218 -13.78 -10.51 9.13
CA GLU A 218 -14.34 -11.08 7.90
C GLU A 218 -15.32 -10.13 7.21
N THR A 219 -16.16 -9.44 7.97
CA THR A 219 -17.09 -8.43 7.45
C THR A 219 -16.34 -7.30 6.78
N LYS A 220 -15.30 -6.75 7.42
CA LYS A 220 -14.45 -5.70 6.87
C LYS A 220 -13.76 -6.17 5.59
N ALA A 221 -13.16 -7.35 5.61
CA ALA A 221 -12.46 -7.93 4.46
C ALA A 221 -13.41 -8.21 3.28
N CYS A 222 -14.60 -8.75 3.54
CA CYS A 222 -15.61 -8.99 2.51
C CYS A 222 -16.10 -7.68 1.87
N SER A 223 -16.33 -6.65 2.68
CA SER A 223 -16.72 -5.33 2.20
C SER A 223 -15.63 -4.70 1.33
N ALA A 224 -14.37 -4.79 1.74
CA ALA A 224 -13.22 -4.34 0.97
C ALA A 224 -13.10 -5.06 -0.37
N PHE A 225 -13.20 -6.38 -0.36
CA PHE A 225 -13.18 -7.19 -1.58
C PHE A 225 -14.31 -6.79 -2.55
N LYS A 226 -15.55 -6.68 -2.04
CA LYS A 226 -16.71 -6.25 -2.84
C LYS A 226 -16.51 -4.87 -3.45
N PHE A 227 -16.02 -3.91 -2.66
CA PHE A 227 -15.72 -2.56 -3.15
C PHE A 227 -14.75 -2.60 -4.34
N ILE A 228 -13.64 -3.34 -4.21
CA ILE A 228 -12.64 -3.44 -5.28
C ILE A 228 -13.23 -4.15 -6.51
N MET A 229 -13.92 -5.28 -6.34
CA MET A 229 -14.47 -6.04 -7.47
C MET A 229 -15.63 -5.32 -8.16
N THR A 230 -16.35 -4.47 -7.46
CA THR A 230 -17.42 -3.68 -8.06
C THR A 230 -16.92 -2.42 -8.78
N ASN A 231 -15.88 -1.75 -8.22
CA ASN A 231 -15.55 -0.38 -8.64
C ASN A 231 -14.19 -0.25 -9.33
N LYS A 232 -13.28 -1.24 -9.20
CA LYS A 232 -11.87 -1.11 -9.58
C LYS A 232 -11.38 -2.20 -10.55
N THR A 233 -12.29 -2.96 -11.14
CA THR A 233 -11.95 -3.95 -12.17
C THR A 233 -11.57 -3.28 -13.49
N ALA A 234 -10.88 -4.02 -14.37
CA ALA A 234 -10.50 -3.53 -15.70
C ALA A 234 -11.70 -3.00 -16.49
N HIS A 235 -12.83 -3.74 -16.47
CA HIS A 235 -14.05 -3.33 -17.17
C HIS A 235 -14.56 -1.97 -16.69
N VAL A 236 -14.65 -1.77 -15.37
CA VAL A 236 -15.17 -0.52 -14.79
C VAL A 236 -14.22 0.65 -15.03
N GLN A 237 -12.91 0.45 -14.84
CA GLN A 237 -11.93 1.52 -15.02
C GLN A 237 -11.78 1.91 -16.50
N VAL A 238 -11.78 0.93 -17.41
CA VAL A 238 -11.76 1.21 -18.87
C VAL A 238 -13.02 1.95 -19.31
N LYS A 239 -14.20 1.57 -18.80
CA LYS A 239 -15.43 2.30 -19.09
C LYS A 239 -15.33 3.78 -18.68
N LYS A 240 -14.82 4.07 -17.47
CA LYS A 240 -14.59 5.45 -17.03
C LYS A 240 -13.66 6.23 -17.98
N ILE A 241 -12.62 5.56 -18.50
CA ILE A 241 -11.68 6.16 -19.45
C ILE A 241 -12.40 6.46 -20.78
N ILE A 242 -13.17 5.50 -21.32
CA ILE A 242 -13.92 5.67 -22.57
C ILE A 242 -14.91 6.83 -22.45
N ASP A 243 -15.72 6.86 -21.38
CA ASP A 243 -16.69 7.90 -21.10
C ASP A 243 -16.00 9.27 -20.98
N PHE A 244 -14.85 9.33 -20.30
CA PHE A 244 -14.06 10.57 -20.18
C PHE A 244 -13.47 11.03 -21.50
N LEU A 245 -13.06 10.11 -22.38
CA LEU A 245 -12.48 10.43 -23.70
C LEU A 245 -13.57 10.77 -24.74
N ASN A 246 -14.85 10.51 -24.44
CA ASN A 246 -15.99 10.60 -25.35
C ASN A 246 -15.84 9.70 -26.59
N LEU A 247 -15.38 8.45 -26.37
CA LEU A 247 -15.21 7.41 -27.40
C LEU A 247 -16.40 6.45 -27.44
#